data_a6226b2bc4983642d99babd8746c6e1c
#
_entry.id   a6226b2bc4983642d99babd8746c6e1c
#
_cell.length_a   1.000
_cell.length_b   1.000
_cell.length_c   1.000
_cell.angle_alpha   90.00
_cell.angle_beta   90.00
_cell.angle_gamma   90.00
#
_symmetry.space_group_name_H-M   'P 1'
#
loop_
_entity.id
_entity.type
_entity.pdbx_description
1 polymer ?
#
loop_
_entity_poly.entity_id
_entity_poly.type
_entity_poly.pdbx_seq_one_letter_code
_entity_poly.pdbx_strand_id
1 'polypeptide(L)'
;NENLHPDLDTTAESKDMLFTTLGTTTRRLDMDRRDALLTDTVGFISDLPHWLVESFKSTLESVYRADLVLLVVDATEPVEEIREKLVTSHDTLYERNEAPIVTVLNKIDDVSADELADKREALSALAPDPIAVSGKDELNLDALRERIDEELPDRLHERLVMPMTDETMSVVSWVHDNAFVHDVDYGSDQVVLDFEARPAA
;
A
#
# COMPACT_ATOMS: atom_id res chain seq x y z
N ASN A 1 -17.41 -19.98 36.37
CA ASN A 1 -16.79 -18.96 37.22
C ASN A 1 -15.31 -18.92 36.97
N GLU A 2 -14.83 -18.24 36.06
CA GLU A 2 -13.53 -17.57 35.99
C GLU A 2 -13.23 -17.27 34.54
N ASN A 3 -13.31 -15.96 34.25
CA ASN A 3 -12.88 -15.38 33.01
C ASN A 3 -11.34 -15.47 32.94
N LEU A 4 -10.83 -16.16 31.93
CA LEU A 4 -9.45 -16.05 31.50
C LEU A 4 -9.45 -15.43 30.09
N HIS A 5 -9.10 -14.14 30.04
CA HIS A 5 -8.59 -13.54 28.83
C HIS A 5 -7.15 -14.04 28.61
N PRO A 6 -6.83 -14.62 27.47
CA PRO A 6 -5.42 -14.82 27.12
C PRO A 6 -4.87 -13.52 26.56
N ASP A 7 -3.88 -12.97 27.22
CA ASP A 7 -2.99 -11.94 26.75
C ASP A 7 -2.38 -12.36 25.40
N LEU A 8 -2.65 -11.58 24.37
CA LEU A 8 -2.00 -11.72 23.08
C LEU A 8 -0.65 -11.02 23.12
N ASP A 9 0.31 -11.71 23.75
CA ASP A 9 1.72 -11.40 23.63
C ASP A 9 2.22 -12.03 22.32
N THR A 10 2.08 -11.33 21.20
CA THR A 10 2.68 -11.70 19.93
C THR A 10 3.98 -10.97 19.70
N THR A 11 5.00 -11.37 20.44
CA THR A 11 6.38 -11.23 20.02
C THR A 11 6.57 -12.09 18.77
N ALA A 12 6.58 -11.47 17.58
CA ALA A 12 6.94 -12.12 16.36
C ALA A 12 8.42 -12.55 16.45
N GLU A 13 8.66 -13.83 16.73
CA GLU A 13 9.96 -14.41 16.49
C GLU A 13 10.26 -14.31 14.99
N SER A 14 11.20 -13.42 14.65
CA SER A 14 11.83 -13.36 13.35
C SER A 14 12.65 -14.64 13.15
N LYS A 15 12.00 -15.67 12.61
CA LYS A 15 12.70 -16.82 12.00
C LYS A 15 12.68 -16.61 10.49
N ASP A 16 13.85 -16.82 9.86
CA ASP A 16 14.01 -17.00 8.42
C ASP A 16 13.00 -18.04 7.89
N MET A 17 11.80 -17.62 7.64
CA MET A 17 10.79 -18.42 6.95
C MET A 17 10.52 -17.73 5.62
N LEU A 18 11.22 -18.18 4.59
CA LEU A 18 10.79 -18.06 3.20
C LEU A 18 9.35 -18.56 3.13
N PHE A 19 8.38 -17.67 2.83
CA PHE A 19 6.96 -17.96 2.64
C PHE A 19 6.07 -18.12 3.89
N THR A 20 5.84 -17.05 4.65
CA THR A 20 4.88 -17.10 5.75
C THR A 20 3.43 -16.83 5.31
N THR A 21 3.17 -16.21 4.16
CA THR A 21 1.81 -16.05 3.63
C THR A 21 1.77 -16.10 2.10
N LEU A 22 1.08 -17.09 1.56
CA LEU A 22 0.72 -17.18 0.13
C LEU A 22 -0.47 -16.27 -0.21
N GLY A 23 -1.01 -15.54 0.75
CA GLY A 23 -2.16 -14.67 0.63
C GLY A 23 -1.82 -13.22 1.00
N THR A 24 -2.45 -12.28 0.32
CA THR A 24 -2.40 -10.86 0.67
C THR A 24 -3.15 -10.60 1.97
N THR A 25 -2.57 -9.79 2.86
CA THR A 25 -3.26 -9.33 4.07
C THR A 25 -3.55 -7.84 3.93
N THR A 26 -4.83 -7.49 3.94
CA THR A 26 -5.26 -6.10 3.86
C THR A 26 -5.66 -5.58 5.24
N ARG A 27 -5.16 -4.41 5.60
CA ARG A 27 -5.45 -3.71 6.86
C ARG A 27 -5.86 -2.28 6.58
N ARG A 28 -6.75 -1.73 7.40
CA ARG A 28 -7.07 -0.31 7.37
C ARG A 28 -5.93 0.46 8.03
N LEU A 29 -5.45 1.48 7.35
CA LEU A 29 -4.50 2.46 7.84
C LEU A 29 -5.27 3.76 8.08
N ASP A 30 -5.38 4.16 9.34
CA ASP A 30 -5.95 5.44 9.74
C ASP A 30 -4.88 6.52 9.52
N MET A 31 -5.19 7.48 8.68
CA MET A 31 -4.32 8.62 8.34
C MET A 31 -5.05 9.91 8.66
N ASP A 32 -4.31 10.98 8.95
CA ASP A 32 -4.87 12.26 9.43
C ASP A 32 -5.93 12.86 8.51
N ARG A 33 -5.82 12.63 7.20
CA ARG A 33 -6.69 13.24 6.19
C ARG A 33 -7.64 12.26 5.51
N ARG A 34 -7.33 10.97 5.54
CA ARG A 34 -8.08 9.92 4.84
C ARG A 34 -7.82 8.55 5.42
N ASP A 35 -8.72 7.63 5.21
CA ASP A 35 -8.46 6.22 5.42
C ASP A 35 -7.81 5.60 4.18
N ALA A 36 -6.83 4.74 4.39
CA ALA A 36 -6.21 3.96 3.34
C ALA A 36 -6.30 2.45 3.65
N LEU A 37 -6.24 1.63 2.63
CA LEU A 37 -6.08 0.18 2.77
C LEU A 37 -4.62 -0.17 2.47
N LEU A 38 -3.93 -0.71 3.45
CA LEU A 38 -2.59 -1.24 3.30
C LEU A 38 -2.67 -2.74 3.05
N THR A 39 -2.22 -3.17 1.88
CA THR A 39 -2.17 -4.59 1.52
C THR A 39 -0.72 -5.05 1.52
N ASP A 40 -0.41 -5.97 2.43
CA ASP A 40 0.88 -6.64 2.47
C ASP A 40 0.89 -7.76 1.43
N THR A 41 1.98 -7.82 0.67
CA THR A 41 2.15 -8.80 -0.42
C THR A 41 3.40 -9.64 -0.19
N VAL A 42 3.46 -10.78 -0.84
CA VAL A 42 4.70 -11.55 -0.89
C VAL A 42 5.77 -10.75 -1.62
N GLY A 43 6.96 -10.63 -1.03
CA GLY A 43 8.07 -9.88 -1.63
C GLY A 43 8.53 -10.45 -2.97
N PHE A 44 9.06 -9.58 -3.83
CA PHE A 44 9.71 -10.01 -5.07
C PHE A 44 10.98 -10.79 -4.73
N ILE A 45 11.04 -12.04 -5.16
CA ILE A 45 12.19 -12.91 -4.98
C ILE A 45 12.83 -13.10 -6.34
N SER A 46 14.14 -12.83 -6.41
CA SER A 46 14.96 -13.21 -7.57
C SER A 46 14.83 -14.72 -7.77
N ASP A 47 14.61 -15.19 -9.01
CA ASP A 47 14.45 -16.60 -9.36
C ASP A 47 13.15 -17.30 -8.87
N LEU A 48 12.00 -16.63 -9.03
CA LEU A 48 10.70 -17.28 -8.79
C LEU A 48 10.52 -18.50 -9.72
N PRO A 49 10.31 -19.72 -9.17
CA PRO A 49 9.97 -20.88 -9.97
C PRO A 49 8.66 -20.64 -10.75
N HIS A 50 8.58 -21.12 -11.99
CA HIS A 50 7.42 -20.92 -12.86
C HIS A 50 6.06 -21.35 -12.25
N TRP A 51 6.05 -22.35 -11.36
CA TRP A 51 4.83 -22.77 -10.68
C TRP A 51 4.32 -21.76 -9.63
N LEU A 52 5.23 -20.91 -9.12
CA LEU A 52 4.88 -19.85 -8.16
C LEU A 52 4.30 -18.63 -8.86
N VAL A 53 4.63 -18.40 -10.12
CA VAL A 53 4.15 -17.27 -10.94
C VAL A 53 2.61 -17.27 -11.05
N GLU A 54 1.96 -18.42 -11.14
CA GLU A 54 0.49 -18.50 -11.19
C GLU A 54 -0.15 -18.10 -9.85
N SER A 55 0.45 -18.49 -8.73
CA SER A 55 0.01 -18.07 -7.40
C SER A 55 0.27 -16.57 -7.16
N PHE A 56 1.27 -16.00 -7.84
CA PHE A 56 1.63 -14.58 -7.77
C PHE A 56 0.68 -13.67 -8.57
N LYS A 57 -0.07 -14.19 -9.54
CA LYS A 57 -0.98 -13.38 -10.34
C LYS A 57 -2.00 -12.61 -9.52
N SER A 58 -2.61 -13.25 -8.52
CA SER A 58 -3.59 -12.58 -7.64
C SER A 58 -2.96 -11.49 -6.77
N THR A 59 -1.71 -11.69 -6.37
CA THR A 59 -0.93 -10.71 -5.60
C THR A 59 -0.56 -9.51 -6.50
N LEU A 60 -0.07 -9.75 -7.72
CA LEU A 60 0.23 -8.71 -8.69
C LEU A 60 -1.03 -7.93 -9.12
N GLU A 61 -2.18 -8.59 -9.25
CA GLU A 61 -3.44 -7.89 -9.52
C GLU A 61 -3.81 -6.87 -8.43
N SER A 62 -3.52 -7.18 -7.17
CA SER A 62 -3.71 -6.23 -6.07
C SER A 62 -2.76 -5.03 -6.19
N VAL A 63 -1.50 -5.27 -6.58
CA VAL A 63 -0.50 -4.20 -6.81
C VAL A 63 -0.91 -3.32 -7.99
N TYR A 64 -1.37 -3.89 -9.10
CA TYR A 64 -1.80 -3.12 -10.28
C TYR A 64 -3.07 -2.29 -10.06
N ARG A 65 -3.84 -2.60 -9.02
CA ARG A 65 -5.03 -1.83 -8.62
C ARG A 65 -4.76 -0.84 -7.50
N ALA A 66 -3.55 -0.84 -6.95
CA ALA A 66 -3.18 0.06 -5.88
C ALA A 66 -3.11 1.52 -6.37
N ASP A 67 -3.40 2.45 -5.49
CA ASP A 67 -3.25 3.89 -5.72
C ASP A 67 -1.80 4.36 -5.52
N LEU A 68 -1.03 3.57 -4.77
CA LEU A 68 0.38 3.80 -4.44
C LEU A 68 1.04 2.47 -4.16
N VAL A 69 2.26 2.28 -4.64
CA VAL A 69 3.09 1.13 -4.34
C VAL A 69 4.25 1.54 -3.44
N LEU A 70 4.37 0.90 -2.28
CA LEU A 70 5.53 1.04 -1.41
C LEU A 70 6.50 -0.12 -1.67
N LEU A 71 7.66 0.19 -2.26
CA LEU A 71 8.71 -0.77 -2.52
C LEU A 71 9.70 -0.78 -1.36
N VAL A 72 9.52 -1.71 -0.42
CA VAL A 72 10.32 -1.79 0.80
C VAL A 72 11.53 -2.67 0.60
N VAL A 73 12.72 -2.13 0.87
CA VAL A 73 14.00 -2.84 0.81
C VAL A 73 14.75 -2.72 2.13
N ASP A 74 15.59 -3.70 2.41
CA ASP A 74 16.42 -3.75 3.61
C ASP A 74 17.68 -2.89 3.42
N ALA A 75 17.79 -1.80 4.19
CA ALA A 75 18.94 -0.90 4.10
C ALA A 75 20.25 -1.50 4.62
N THR A 76 20.23 -2.63 5.32
CA THR A 76 21.44 -3.31 5.81
C THR A 76 22.14 -4.13 4.73
N GLU A 77 21.43 -4.45 3.65
CA GLU A 77 21.99 -5.24 2.54
C GLU A 77 23.04 -4.45 1.74
N PRO A 78 23.95 -5.13 1.06
CA PRO A 78 24.88 -4.50 0.12
C PRO A 78 24.14 -3.73 -0.98
N VAL A 79 24.69 -2.59 -1.42
CA VAL A 79 24.09 -1.74 -2.46
C VAL A 79 23.73 -2.53 -3.72
N GLU A 80 24.56 -3.47 -4.13
CA GLU A 80 24.35 -4.27 -5.34
C GLU A 80 23.12 -5.18 -5.21
N GLU A 81 22.89 -5.78 -4.03
CA GLU A 81 21.71 -6.61 -3.77
C GLU A 81 20.43 -5.77 -3.76
N ILE A 82 20.47 -4.58 -3.13
CA ILE A 82 19.36 -3.64 -3.17
C ILE A 82 19.07 -3.22 -4.62
N ARG A 83 20.10 -2.93 -5.39
CA ARG A 83 20.00 -2.55 -6.81
C ARG A 83 19.32 -3.64 -7.63
N GLU A 84 19.74 -4.89 -7.49
CA GLU A 84 19.14 -6.03 -8.19
C GLU A 84 17.65 -6.20 -7.85
N LYS A 85 17.30 -6.06 -6.58
CA LYS A 85 15.90 -6.12 -6.12
C LYS A 85 15.06 -4.98 -6.70
N LEU A 86 15.58 -3.76 -6.73
CA LEU A 86 14.89 -2.61 -7.31
C LEU A 86 14.69 -2.79 -8.82
N VAL A 87 15.71 -3.20 -9.56
CA VAL A 87 15.61 -3.46 -11.00
C VAL A 87 14.56 -4.52 -11.28
N THR A 88 14.62 -5.67 -10.60
CA THR A 88 13.65 -6.76 -10.78
C THR A 88 12.22 -6.31 -10.47
N SER A 89 12.04 -5.50 -9.41
CA SER A 89 10.73 -4.98 -9.03
C SER A 89 10.19 -3.99 -10.06
N HIS A 90 11.02 -3.06 -10.52
CA HIS A 90 10.64 -2.10 -11.56
C HIS A 90 10.30 -2.79 -12.87
N ASP A 91 11.10 -3.75 -13.33
CA ASP A 91 10.85 -4.51 -14.56
C ASP A 91 9.52 -5.28 -14.48
N THR A 92 9.20 -5.85 -13.30
CA THR A 92 7.95 -6.58 -13.09
C THR A 92 6.72 -5.67 -13.09
N LEU A 93 6.87 -4.46 -12.55
CA LEU A 93 5.77 -3.50 -12.41
C LEU A 93 5.57 -2.66 -13.66
N TYR A 94 6.62 -2.42 -14.45
CA TYR A 94 6.67 -1.45 -15.54
C TYR A 94 5.56 -1.60 -16.57
N GLU A 95 5.17 -2.82 -16.92
CA GLU A 95 4.20 -3.04 -18.02
C GLU A 95 2.75 -2.71 -17.64
N ARG A 96 2.39 -2.74 -16.35
CA ARG A 96 0.99 -2.72 -15.91
C ARG A 96 0.70 -1.81 -14.72
N ASN A 97 1.72 -1.25 -14.09
CA ASN A 97 1.53 -0.36 -12.94
C ASN A 97 1.47 1.10 -13.40
N GLU A 98 0.36 1.75 -13.11
CA GLU A 98 0.15 3.18 -13.36
C GLU A 98 0.31 4.02 -12.08
N ALA A 99 0.33 3.37 -10.91
CA ALA A 99 0.47 4.04 -9.63
C ALA A 99 1.90 4.51 -9.37
N PRO A 100 2.11 5.61 -8.65
CA PRO A 100 3.44 6.01 -8.20
C PRO A 100 4.08 4.92 -7.34
N ILE A 101 5.40 4.82 -7.40
CA ILE A 101 6.19 3.88 -6.60
C ILE A 101 7.09 4.69 -5.67
N VAL A 102 6.91 4.51 -4.36
CA VAL A 102 7.79 5.09 -3.33
C VAL A 102 8.70 3.99 -2.79
N THR A 103 10.01 4.20 -2.93
CA THR A 103 11.00 3.28 -2.33
C THR A 103 11.21 3.62 -0.87
N VAL A 104 11.16 2.59 -0.02
CA VAL A 104 11.36 2.68 1.43
C VAL A 104 12.59 1.87 1.81
N LEU A 105 13.63 2.55 2.31
CA LEU A 105 14.81 1.94 2.90
C LEU A 105 14.52 1.64 4.37
N ASN A 106 14.21 0.40 4.70
CA ASN A 106 13.90 -0.01 6.07
C ASN A 106 15.14 -0.52 6.81
N LYS A 107 15.04 -0.62 8.14
CA LYS A 107 16.09 -1.06 9.08
C LYS A 107 17.28 -0.10 9.16
N ILE A 108 17.03 1.21 9.11
CA ILE A 108 18.09 2.22 9.25
C ILE A 108 18.67 2.30 10.67
N ASP A 109 18.04 1.67 11.64
CA ASP A 109 18.58 1.48 13.00
C ASP A 109 19.89 0.68 13.01
N ASP A 110 20.10 -0.18 12.04
CA ASP A 110 21.30 -1.03 11.89
C ASP A 110 22.29 -0.48 10.83
N VAL A 111 22.11 0.76 10.35
CA VAL A 111 22.96 1.39 9.30
C VAL A 111 23.46 2.73 9.80
N SER A 112 24.75 3.03 9.54
CA SER A 112 25.32 4.35 9.88
C SER A 112 24.77 5.46 8.95
N ALA A 113 24.78 6.72 9.41
CA ALA A 113 24.31 7.85 8.62
C ALA A 113 25.12 8.04 7.32
N ASP A 114 26.44 7.81 7.36
CA ASP A 114 27.33 7.94 6.20
C ASP A 114 27.03 6.81 5.19
N GLU A 115 26.90 5.57 5.64
CA GLU A 115 26.53 4.44 4.80
C GLU A 115 25.15 4.62 4.15
N LEU A 116 24.17 5.13 4.90
CA LEU A 116 22.84 5.43 4.37
C LEU A 116 22.90 6.51 3.28
N ALA A 117 23.73 7.54 3.47
CA ALA A 117 23.94 8.59 2.47
C ALA A 117 24.55 8.04 1.19
N ASP A 118 25.59 7.20 1.30
CA ASP A 118 26.26 6.55 0.17
C ASP A 118 25.27 5.65 -0.61
N LYS A 119 24.43 4.88 0.11
CA LYS A 119 23.40 4.02 -0.50
C LYS A 119 22.33 4.85 -1.24
N ARG A 120 21.87 5.94 -0.64
CA ARG A 120 20.92 6.84 -1.31
C ARG A 120 21.48 7.44 -2.59
N GLU A 121 22.75 7.87 -2.60
CA GLU A 121 23.43 8.38 -3.78
C GLU A 121 23.56 7.29 -4.85
N ALA A 122 24.04 6.11 -4.47
CA ALA A 122 24.24 5.00 -5.40
C ALA A 122 22.96 4.46 -6.03
N LEU A 123 21.82 4.58 -5.33
CA LEU A 123 20.50 4.10 -5.77
C LEU A 123 19.62 5.20 -6.40
N SER A 124 20.08 6.45 -6.45
CA SER A 124 19.30 7.63 -6.86
C SER A 124 18.62 7.51 -8.23
N ALA A 125 19.23 6.78 -9.17
CA ALA A 125 18.66 6.56 -10.51
C ALA A 125 17.45 5.59 -10.51
N LEU A 126 17.41 4.64 -9.56
CA LEU A 126 16.33 3.64 -9.44
C LEU A 126 15.29 4.01 -8.38
N ALA A 127 15.73 4.71 -7.37
CA ALA A 127 14.91 5.17 -6.25
C ALA A 127 15.18 6.66 -6.04
N PRO A 128 14.57 7.56 -6.83
CA PRO A 128 14.67 8.98 -6.60
C PRO A 128 13.97 9.32 -5.27
N ASP A 129 14.66 9.99 -4.36
CA ASP A 129 14.14 10.43 -3.06
C ASP A 129 13.50 9.32 -2.20
N PRO A 130 14.24 8.25 -1.85
CA PRO A 130 13.72 7.15 -1.05
C PRO A 130 13.52 7.59 0.41
N ILE A 131 12.45 7.11 1.05
CA ILE A 131 12.19 7.34 2.46
C ILE A 131 12.95 6.30 3.29
N ALA A 132 13.77 6.76 4.23
CA ALA A 132 14.53 5.90 5.11
C ALA A 132 13.84 5.79 6.48
N VAL A 133 13.51 4.56 6.90
CA VAL A 133 12.76 4.29 8.13
C VAL A 133 13.35 3.13 8.94
N SER A 134 12.98 3.06 10.22
CA SER A 134 13.07 1.83 11.00
C SER A 134 11.68 1.46 11.51
N GLY A 135 11.15 0.34 11.03
CA GLY A 135 9.91 -0.20 11.57
C GLY A 135 10.05 -0.76 12.99
N LYS A 136 11.26 -1.17 13.37
CA LYS A 136 11.58 -1.72 14.71
C LYS A 136 11.63 -0.62 15.76
N ASP A 137 12.35 0.47 15.49
CA ASP A 137 12.57 1.57 16.42
C ASP A 137 11.63 2.76 16.15
N GLU A 138 10.64 2.58 15.28
CA GLU A 138 9.63 3.57 14.89
C GLU A 138 10.23 4.90 14.37
N LEU A 139 11.42 4.83 13.72
CA LEU A 139 12.09 6.01 13.19
C LEU A 139 11.51 6.44 11.85
N ASN A 140 11.26 7.73 11.70
CA ASN A 140 10.78 8.38 10.47
C ASN A 140 9.45 7.83 9.92
N LEU A 141 8.63 7.14 10.73
CA LEU A 141 7.33 6.65 10.28
C LEU A 141 6.34 7.77 9.97
N ASP A 142 6.45 8.93 10.65
CA ASP A 142 5.63 10.10 10.36
C ASP A 142 5.97 10.67 8.97
N ALA A 143 7.26 10.78 8.63
CA ALA A 143 7.68 11.19 7.30
C ALA A 143 7.19 10.21 6.19
N LEU A 144 7.16 8.91 6.48
CA LEU A 144 6.58 7.93 5.57
C LEU A 144 5.07 8.14 5.40
N ARG A 145 4.34 8.43 6.48
CA ARG A 145 2.90 8.73 6.41
C ARG A 145 2.61 9.99 5.61
N GLU A 146 3.38 11.06 5.83
CA GLU A 146 3.28 12.29 5.06
C GLU A 146 3.52 12.02 3.57
N ARG A 147 4.56 11.26 3.22
CA ARG A 147 4.86 10.89 1.84
C ARG A 147 3.76 10.05 1.21
N ILE A 148 3.17 9.12 1.94
CA ILE A 148 2.01 8.35 1.46
C ILE A 148 0.83 9.27 1.17
N ASP A 149 0.54 10.23 2.04
CA ASP A 149 -0.58 11.16 1.86
C ASP A 149 -0.36 12.10 0.66
N GLU A 150 0.88 12.51 0.40
CA GLU A 150 1.26 13.33 -0.74
C GLU A 150 1.16 12.59 -2.09
N GLU A 151 1.52 11.31 -2.11
CA GLU A 151 1.54 10.50 -3.35
C GLU A 151 0.19 9.85 -3.68
N LEU A 152 -0.67 9.68 -2.69
CA LEU A 152 -2.02 9.16 -2.93
C LEU A 152 -2.85 10.19 -3.72
N PRO A 153 -3.61 9.76 -4.72
CA PRO A 153 -4.42 10.66 -5.52
C PRO A 153 -5.42 11.44 -4.65
N ASP A 154 -5.63 12.70 -4.99
CA ASP A 154 -6.68 13.49 -4.37
C ASP A 154 -8.04 12.82 -4.59
N ARG A 155 -8.90 12.91 -3.57
CA ARG A 155 -10.29 12.51 -3.68
C ARG A 155 -11.19 13.73 -3.54
N LEU A 156 -12.19 13.80 -4.39
CA LEU A 156 -13.24 14.80 -4.28
C LEU A 156 -14.37 14.23 -3.44
N HIS A 157 -14.73 14.96 -2.38
CA HIS A 157 -15.91 14.68 -1.59
C HIS A 157 -17.12 15.33 -2.28
N GLU A 158 -18.05 14.51 -2.70
CA GLU A 158 -19.20 14.93 -3.46
C GLU A 158 -20.49 14.47 -2.79
N ARG A 159 -21.51 15.34 -2.90
CA ARG A 159 -22.85 15.03 -2.44
C ARG A 159 -23.84 15.18 -3.59
N LEU A 160 -24.40 14.06 -4.04
CA LEU A 160 -25.41 14.03 -5.08
C LEU A 160 -26.80 13.92 -4.46
N VAL A 161 -27.72 14.72 -4.99
CA VAL A 161 -29.15 14.65 -4.67
C VAL A 161 -29.88 14.32 -5.97
N MET A 162 -30.52 13.16 -6.02
CA MET A 162 -31.16 12.64 -7.22
C MET A 162 -32.58 12.20 -6.93
N PRO A 163 -33.52 12.26 -7.91
CA PRO A 163 -34.87 11.75 -7.71
C PRO A 163 -34.86 10.22 -7.52
N MET A 164 -35.82 9.68 -6.79
CA MET A 164 -35.98 8.24 -6.59
C MET A 164 -36.47 7.57 -7.87
N THR A 165 -35.57 7.07 -8.69
CA THR A 165 -35.85 6.37 -9.95
C THR A 165 -34.97 5.13 -10.10
N ASP A 166 -35.34 4.22 -11.00
CA ASP A 166 -34.52 3.04 -11.31
C ASP A 166 -33.14 3.42 -11.88
N GLU A 167 -33.07 4.52 -12.65
CA GLU A 167 -31.82 5.05 -13.17
C GLU A 167 -30.91 5.53 -12.04
N THR A 168 -31.46 6.21 -11.03
CA THR A 168 -30.74 6.64 -9.83
C THR A 168 -30.18 5.45 -9.06
N MET A 169 -30.95 4.36 -8.94
CA MET A 169 -30.45 3.16 -8.26
C MET A 169 -29.27 2.53 -9.00
N SER A 170 -29.25 2.62 -10.34
CA SER A 170 -28.10 2.19 -11.12
C SER A 170 -26.86 3.05 -10.89
N VAL A 171 -27.05 4.39 -10.73
CA VAL A 171 -25.94 5.31 -10.36
C VAL A 171 -25.43 5.01 -8.97
N VAL A 172 -26.31 4.80 -7.98
CA VAL A 172 -25.93 4.44 -6.62
C VAL A 172 -25.07 3.15 -6.61
N SER A 173 -25.52 2.12 -7.34
CA SER A 173 -24.74 0.88 -7.48
C SER A 173 -23.37 1.11 -8.11
N TRP A 174 -23.31 1.90 -9.19
CA TRP A 174 -22.06 2.22 -9.85
C TRP A 174 -21.10 2.98 -8.93
N VAL A 175 -21.61 3.94 -8.13
CA VAL A 175 -20.78 4.68 -7.18
C VAL A 175 -20.26 3.75 -6.08
N HIS A 176 -21.07 2.81 -5.58
CA HIS A 176 -20.59 1.81 -4.62
C HIS A 176 -19.46 0.92 -5.17
N ASP A 177 -19.47 0.65 -6.48
CA ASP A 177 -18.45 -0.18 -7.13
C ASP A 177 -17.17 0.62 -7.46
N ASN A 178 -17.24 1.96 -7.56
CA ASN A 178 -16.16 2.80 -8.11
C ASN A 178 -15.68 3.93 -7.19
N ALA A 179 -16.34 4.16 -6.06
CA ALA A 179 -16.05 5.26 -5.14
C ALA A 179 -16.18 4.81 -3.67
N PHE A 180 -15.67 5.61 -2.76
CA PHE A 180 -15.85 5.39 -1.32
C PHE A 180 -17.13 6.09 -0.86
N VAL A 181 -18.17 5.31 -0.54
CA VAL A 181 -19.47 5.82 -0.10
C VAL A 181 -19.46 6.00 1.42
N HIS A 182 -19.70 7.22 1.87
CA HIS A 182 -19.83 7.57 3.28
C HIS A 182 -21.24 7.28 3.79
N ASP A 183 -22.25 7.75 3.04
CA ASP A 183 -23.65 7.61 3.42
C ASP A 183 -24.58 7.60 2.20
N VAL A 184 -25.71 6.92 2.33
CA VAL A 184 -26.82 6.95 1.36
C VAL A 184 -28.13 7.10 2.11
N ASP A 185 -28.77 8.26 1.95
CA ASP A 185 -30.09 8.51 2.50
C ASP A 185 -31.18 8.31 1.44
N TYR A 186 -32.05 7.34 1.67
CA TYR A 186 -33.18 7.01 0.80
C TYR A 186 -34.44 7.69 1.33
N GLY A 187 -34.73 8.90 0.83
CA GLY A 187 -35.96 9.60 1.09
C GLY A 187 -37.17 9.09 0.27
N SER A 188 -38.37 9.66 0.47
CA SER A 188 -39.56 9.26 -0.30
C SER A 188 -39.50 9.65 -1.77
N ASP A 189 -38.86 10.78 -2.10
CA ASP A 189 -38.85 11.38 -3.43
C ASP A 189 -37.43 11.56 -3.98
N GLN A 190 -36.41 11.38 -3.17
CA GLN A 190 -35.01 11.60 -3.54
C GLN A 190 -34.08 10.66 -2.80
N VAL A 191 -32.93 10.43 -3.41
CA VAL A 191 -31.76 9.76 -2.82
C VAL A 191 -30.66 10.80 -2.65
N VAL A 192 -30.06 10.85 -1.47
CA VAL A 192 -28.87 11.65 -1.19
C VAL A 192 -27.69 10.71 -1.03
N LEU A 193 -26.68 10.87 -1.85
CA LEU A 193 -25.47 10.07 -1.86
C LEU A 193 -24.28 10.93 -1.49
N ASP A 194 -23.58 10.56 -0.43
CA ASP A 194 -22.37 11.22 0.08
C ASP A 194 -21.18 10.30 -0.14
N PHE A 195 -20.22 10.71 -0.93
CA PHE A 195 -19.12 9.84 -1.35
C PHE A 195 -17.85 10.61 -1.72
N GLU A 196 -16.74 9.89 -1.70
CA GLU A 196 -15.46 10.35 -2.25
C GLU A 196 -15.11 9.56 -3.49
N ALA A 197 -14.73 10.26 -4.55
CA ALA A 197 -14.28 9.69 -5.80
C ALA A 197 -12.96 10.33 -6.25
N ARG A 198 -12.22 9.63 -7.10
CA ARG A 198 -11.09 10.23 -7.81
C ARG A 198 -11.62 11.26 -8.80
N PRO A 199 -10.91 12.41 -8.98
CA PRO A 199 -11.20 13.32 -10.08
C PRO A 199 -11.16 12.52 -11.39
N ALA A 200 -12.11 12.77 -12.28
CA ALA A 200 -12.04 12.22 -13.64
C ALA A 200 -10.82 12.83 -14.35
N ALA A 201 -9.97 11.98 -14.94
CA ALA A 201 -8.83 12.41 -15.76
C ALA A 201 -9.31 13.00 -17.11
#